data_d62b945527db1c5aae9f757b0b649ea2
#
_entry.id   d62b945527db1c5aae9f757b0b649ea2
#
_cell.length_a   1.000
_cell.length_b   1.000
_cell.length_c   1.000
_cell.angle_alpha   90.00
_cell.angle_beta   90.00
_cell.angle_gamma   90.00
#
_symmetry.space_group_name_H-M   'P 1'
#
loop_
_entity.id
_entity.type
_entity.pdbx_description
1 polymer ?
#
loop_
_entity_poly.entity_id
_entity_poly.type
_entity_poly.pdbx_seq_one_letter_code
_entity_poly.pdbx_strand_id
1 'polypeptide(L)'
;MAGFTVIPLLMVFYYGLTDRSGAFTLANILAIGSSEHLKALLLSLMLAGVSTVICLVLAYPLALILRKRHIGKGSFVVFIFILPMWMNFLLRTLAWQTLLEKSGVINGILTALHLPNQNLINTPGAIILGMVYNFLPFMVLPIYNVLCKIDDNTINAARDLGASFTQTLLWVWFPLSVPGIISGITMVFVPSLATFVISNLLG
;
A
#
# COMPACT_ATOMS: atom_id res chain seq x y z
N MET A 1 -27.49 5.66 -6.48
CA MET A 1 -26.26 5.52 -5.67
C MET A 1 -26.51 4.76 -4.37
N ALA A 2 -27.40 5.22 -3.47
CA ALA A 2 -27.66 4.56 -2.18
C ALA A 2 -27.99 3.05 -2.31
N GLY A 3 -28.81 2.65 -3.28
CA GLY A 3 -29.18 1.24 -3.47
C GLY A 3 -27.99 0.32 -3.76
N PHE A 4 -27.02 0.75 -4.56
CA PHE A 4 -25.83 -0.04 -4.86
C PHE A 4 -24.89 -0.27 -3.67
N THR A 5 -25.01 0.54 -2.62
CA THR A 5 -24.22 0.39 -1.40
C THR A 5 -25.00 -0.32 -0.31
N VAL A 6 -26.26 0.04 -0.13
CA VAL A 6 -27.11 -0.46 0.97
C VAL A 6 -27.54 -1.91 0.71
N ILE A 7 -27.92 -2.27 -0.53
CA ILE A 7 -28.37 -3.63 -0.85
C ILE A 7 -27.28 -4.67 -0.59
N PRO A 8 -26.03 -4.53 -1.10
CA PRO A 8 -24.97 -5.49 -0.81
C PRO A 8 -24.65 -5.60 0.69
N LEU A 9 -24.66 -4.49 1.42
CA LEU A 9 -24.45 -4.50 2.88
C LEU A 9 -25.55 -5.30 3.60
N LEU A 10 -26.81 -5.07 3.25
CA LEU A 10 -27.93 -5.83 3.81
C LEU A 10 -27.82 -7.32 3.45
N MET A 11 -27.39 -7.64 2.23
CA MET A 11 -27.16 -9.03 1.84
C MET A 11 -26.05 -9.70 2.66
N VAL A 12 -24.94 -9.00 2.90
CA VAL A 12 -23.86 -9.50 3.77
C VAL A 12 -24.37 -9.78 5.18
N PHE A 13 -25.13 -8.86 5.76
CA PHE A 13 -25.75 -9.07 7.07
C PHE A 13 -26.74 -10.25 7.06
N TYR A 14 -27.58 -10.32 6.05
CA TYR A 14 -28.55 -11.42 5.91
C TYR A 14 -27.86 -12.78 5.81
N TYR A 15 -26.88 -12.94 4.90
CA TYR A 15 -26.13 -14.19 4.76
C TYR A 15 -25.20 -14.48 5.95
N GLY A 16 -24.71 -13.45 6.64
CA GLY A 16 -23.92 -13.64 7.87
C GLY A 16 -24.73 -14.21 9.03
N LEU A 17 -26.05 -13.95 9.05
CA LEU A 17 -26.99 -14.36 10.11
C LEU A 17 -27.88 -15.54 9.70
N THR A 18 -27.75 -16.06 8.48
CA THR A 18 -28.56 -17.18 7.98
C THR A 18 -27.70 -18.34 7.56
N ASP A 19 -28.19 -19.57 7.80
CA ASP A 19 -27.61 -20.80 7.30
C ASP A 19 -28.06 -21.07 5.86
N ARG A 20 -27.48 -22.07 5.18
CA ARG A 20 -27.83 -22.52 3.82
C ARG A 20 -29.32 -22.89 3.68
N SER A 21 -29.99 -23.25 4.76
CA SER A 21 -31.42 -23.52 4.82
C SER A 21 -32.31 -22.26 4.95
N GLY A 22 -31.70 -21.06 5.11
CA GLY A 22 -32.40 -19.80 5.36
C GLY A 22 -32.83 -19.61 6.83
N ALA A 23 -32.46 -20.53 7.74
CA ALA A 23 -32.73 -20.40 9.16
C ALA A 23 -31.74 -19.41 9.80
N PHE A 24 -32.24 -18.63 10.78
CA PHE A 24 -31.41 -17.70 11.54
C PHE A 24 -30.39 -18.44 12.39
N THR A 25 -29.09 -18.11 12.23
CA THR A 25 -28.01 -18.76 12.97
C THR A 25 -26.88 -17.76 13.29
N LEU A 26 -26.28 -17.92 14.45
CA LEU A 26 -25.06 -17.21 14.84
C LEU A 26 -23.78 -18.02 14.56
N ALA A 27 -23.91 -19.23 13.99
CA ALA A 27 -22.79 -20.13 13.75
C ALA A 27 -21.71 -19.49 12.86
N ASN A 28 -22.12 -18.73 11.84
CA ASN A 28 -21.18 -18.03 10.94
C ASN A 28 -20.36 -16.97 11.67
N ILE A 29 -20.97 -16.26 12.63
CA ILE A 29 -20.28 -15.26 13.46
C ILE A 29 -19.33 -15.95 14.45
N LEU A 30 -19.76 -17.04 15.07
CA LEU A 30 -18.91 -17.82 15.99
C LEU A 30 -17.76 -18.49 15.25
N ALA A 31 -17.94 -18.88 13.99
CA ALA A 31 -16.89 -19.44 13.15
C ALA A 31 -15.74 -18.46 12.90
N ILE A 32 -15.99 -17.14 12.93
CA ILE A 32 -14.91 -16.11 12.84
C ILE A 32 -13.90 -16.27 13.98
N GLY A 33 -14.33 -16.71 15.15
CA GLY A 33 -13.49 -16.99 16.31
C GLY A 33 -12.68 -18.28 16.22
N SER A 34 -12.79 -19.07 15.16
CA SER A 34 -11.99 -20.29 14.98
C SER A 34 -10.50 -19.94 14.83
N SER A 35 -9.64 -20.84 15.31
CA SER A 35 -8.18 -20.63 15.28
C SER A 35 -7.62 -20.43 13.87
N GLU A 36 -8.27 -20.99 12.85
CA GLU A 36 -7.87 -20.86 11.46
C GLU A 36 -8.15 -19.45 10.91
N HIS A 37 -9.36 -18.93 11.15
CA HIS A 37 -9.74 -17.57 10.72
C HIS A 37 -8.94 -16.50 11.46
N LEU A 38 -8.68 -16.70 12.75
CA LEU A 38 -7.85 -15.78 13.54
C LEU A 38 -6.41 -15.73 13.02
N LYS A 39 -5.81 -16.89 12.69
CA LYS A 39 -4.47 -16.94 12.07
C LYS A 39 -4.44 -16.22 10.73
N ALA A 40 -5.45 -16.44 9.87
CA ALA A 40 -5.57 -15.77 8.58
C ALA A 40 -5.70 -14.24 8.74
N LEU A 41 -6.52 -13.78 9.70
CA LEU A 41 -6.67 -12.36 10.01
C LEU A 41 -5.36 -11.75 10.51
N LEU A 42 -4.66 -12.41 11.43
CA LEU A 42 -3.38 -11.94 11.94
C LEU A 42 -2.33 -11.87 10.84
N LEU A 43 -2.27 -12.86 9.96
CA LEU A 43 -1.36 -12.85 8.81
C LEU A 43 -1.67 -11.69 7.87
N SER A 44 -2.94 -11.48 7.53
CA SER A 44 -3.37 -10.35 6.67
C SER A 44 -3.03 -9.01 7.31
N LEU A 45 -3.25 -8.86 8.62
CA LEU A 45 -2.93 -7.65 9.37
C LEU A 45 -1.41 -7.38 9.39
N MET A 46 -0.62 -8.43 9.58
CA MET A 46 0.85 -8.34 9.55
C MET A 46 1.36 -7.96 8.17
N LEU A 47 0.88 -8.61 7.11
CA LEU A 47 1.28 -8.30 5.73
C LEU A 47 0.89 -6.88 5.32
N ALA A 48 -0.33 -6.45 5.65
CA ALA A 48 -0.79 -5.09 5.39
C ALA A 48 0.02 -4.06 6.18
N GLY A 49 0.31 -4.34 7.46
CA GLY A 49 1.14 -3.48 8.31
C GLY A 49 2.55 -3.31 7.78
N VAL A 50 3.23 -4.42 7.46
CA VAL A 50 4.59 -4.41 6.91
C VAL A 50 4.63 -3.68 5.57
N SER A 51 3.68 -3.96 4.67
CA SER A 51 3.58 -3.29 3.37
C SER A 51 3.37 -1.78 3.53
N THR A 52 2.52 -1.36 4.48
CA THR A 52 2.26 0.06 4.76
C THR A 52 3.51 0.77 5.29
N VAL A 53 4.26 0.13 6.20
CA VAL A 53 5.53 0.68 6.72
C VAL A 53 6.55 0.82 5.59
N ILE A 54 6.71 -0.19 4.74
CA ILE A 54 7.63 -0.13 3.59
C ILE A 54 7.20 0.98 2.62
N CYS A 55 5.89 1.08 2.31
CA CYS A 55 5.36 2.17 1.49
C CYS A 55 5.70 3.54 2.09
N LEU A 56 5.54 3.73 3.40
CA LEU A 56 5.85 4.99 4.07
C LEU A 56 7.34 5.34 3.99
N VAL A 57 8.22 4.37 4.27
CA VAL A 57 9.68 4.54 4.23
C VAL A 57 10.15 4.91 2.81
N LEU A 58 9.54 4.35 1.77
CA LEU A 58 9.86 4.66 0.38
C LEU A 58 9.19 5.97 -0.09
N ALA A 59 7.93 6.19 0.27
CA ALA A 59 7.15 7.32 -0.19
C ALA A 59 7.62 8.66 0.38
N TYR A 60 8.04 8.68 1.65
CA TYR A 60 8.40 9.92 2.32
C TYR A 60 9.63 10.61 1.69
N PRO A 61 10.80 9.94 1.53
CA PRO A 61 11.94 10.53 0.85
C PRO A 61 11.63 10.87 -0.61
N LEU A 62 10.84 10.04 -1.28
CA LEU A 62 10.44 10.28 -2.66
C LEU A 62 9.60 11.56 -2.77
N ALA A 63 8.59 11.74 -1.91
CA ALA A 63 7.77 12.95 -1.87
C ALA A 63 8.59 14.21 -1.58
N LEU A 64 9.61 14.12 -0.69
CA LEU A 64 10.55 15.21 -0.41
C LEU A 64 11.41 15.59 -1.62
N ILE A 65 11.93 14.59 -2.35
CA ILE A 65 12.73 14.80 -3.56
C ILE A 65 11.87 15.48 -4.63
N LEU A 66 10.64 15.01 -4.81
CA LEU A 66 9.70 15.56 -5.78
C LEU A 66 9.37 17.04 -5.48
N ARG A 67 9.16 17.39 -4.21
CA ARG A 67 8.95 18.77 -3.80
C ARG A 67 10.19 19.64 -4.03
N LYS A 68 11.39 19.18 -3.59
CA LYS A 68 12.64 19.95 -3.72
C LYS A 68 12.97 20.34 -5.15
N ARG A 69 12.66 19.48 -6.11
CA ARG A 69 13.00 19.73 -7.52
C ARG A 69 12.03 20.69 -8.21
N HIS A 70 11.06 21.28 -7.48
CA HIS A 70 10.02 22.16 -8.05
C HIS A 70 9.29 21.52 -9.25
N ILE A 71 9.39 20.19 -9.37
CA ILE A 71 8.77 19.42 -10.47
C ILE A 71 7.23 19.52 -10.36
N GLY A 72 6.73 20.08 -9.26
CA GLY A 72 5.32 20.21 -8.94
C GLY A 72 4.58 21.44 -9.53
N LYS A 73 5.24 22.35 -10.22
CA LYS A 73 4.51 23.37 -11.01
C LYS A 73 3.94 22.81 -12.32
N GLY A 74 4.26 21.57 -12.68
CA GLY A 74 3.68 20.85 -13.79
C GLY A 74 3.15 19.49 -13.35
N SER A 75 1.94 19.15 -13.69
CA SER A 75 1.22 17.88 -13.48
C SER A 75 2.01 16.60 -13.82
N PHE A 76 3.21 16.70 -14.39
CA PHE A 76 3.96 15.59 -14.96
C PHE A 76 4.41 14.54 -13.93
N VAL A 77 4.79 14.97 -12.71
CA VAL A 77 5.22 14.03 -11.65
C VAL A 77 4.05 13.24 -11.12
N VAL A 78 2.93 13.93 -10.90
CA VAL A 78 1.67 13.29 -10.54
C VAL A 78 1.28 12.26 -11.61
N PHE A 79 1.52 12.58 -12.89
CA PHE A 79 1.27 11.69 -14.03
C PHE A 79 2.10 10.40 -13.96
N ILE A 80 3.39 10.48 -13.62
CA ILE A 80 4.27 9.29 -13.50
C ILE A 80 3.73 8.29 -12.46
N PHE A 81 3.12 8.79 -11.36
CA PHE A 81 2.52 7.93 -10.34
C PHE A 81 1.10 7.47 -10.71
N ILE A 82 0.34 8.28 -11.45
CA ILE A 82 -1.02 7.94 -11.88
C ILE A 82 -1.00 6.98 -13.07
N LEU A 83 -0.06 7.09 -13.99
CA LEU A 83 0.03 6.24 -15.19
C LEU A 83 -0.02 4.72 -14.84
N PRO A 84 0.79 4.20 -13.89
CA PRO A 84 0.68 2.81 -13.48
C PRO A 84 -0.69 2.46 -12.88
N MET A 85 -1.39 3.43 -12.26
CA MET A 85 -2.71 3.19 -11.66
C MET A 85 -3.80 2.99 -12.72
N TRP A 86 -3.64 3.52 -13.94
CA TRP A 86 -4.57 3.32 -15.04
C TRP A 86 -4.49 1.91 -15.65
N MET A 87 -3.39 1.20 -15.42
CA MET A 87 -3.30 -0.20 -15.81
C MET A 87 -4.24 -1.05 -14.94
N ASN A 88 -4.85 -2.05 -15.55
CA ASN A 88 -5.67 -3.01 -14.83
C ASN A 88 -4.87 -3.67 -13.70
N PHE A 89 -5.44 -3.64 -12.49
CA PHE A 89 -4.83 -4.20 -11.28
C PHE A 89 -4.44 -5.68 -11.42
N LEU A 90 -5.31 -6.49 -12.04
CA LEU A 90 -5.04 -7.91 -12.28
C LEU A 90 -3.85 -8.12 -13.22
N LEU A 91 -3.78 -7.37 -14.32
CA LEU A 91 -2.67 -7.48 -15.27
C LEU A 91 -1.33 -7.14 -14.61
N ARG A 92 -1.30 -6.12 -13.74
CA ARG A 92 -0.09 -5.77 -12.99
C ARG A 92 0.33 -6.89 -12.04
N THR A 93 -0.63 -7.51 -11.35
CA THR A 93 -0.34 -8.59 -10.41
C THR A 93 0.12 -9.85 -11.15
N LEU A 94 -0.51 -10.19 -12.29
CA LEU A 94 -0.06 -11.28 -13.16
C LEU A 94 1.33 -11.04 -13.74
N ALA A 95 1.67 -9.81 -14.11
CA ALA A 95 3.02 -9.47 -14.56
C ALA A 95 4.06 -9.75 -13.46
N TRP A 96 3.78 -9.37 -12.19
CA TRP A 96 4.65 -9.70 -11.07
C TRP A 96 4.74 -11.22 -10.84
N GLN A 97 3.64 -11.95 -10.96
CA GLN A 97 3.63 -13.41 -10.89
C GLN A 97 4.60 -14.00 -11.91
N THR A 98 4.48 -13.62 -13.19
CA THR A 98 5.35 -14.11 -14.26
C THR A 98 6.83 -13.74 -14.03
N LEU A 99 7.12 -12.55 -13.48
CA LEU A 99 8.49 -12.13 -13.18
C LEU A 99 9.12 -12.94 -12.03
N LEU A 100 8.31 -13.33 -11.02
CA LEU A 100 8.74 -14.04 -9.82
C LEU A 100 8.76 -15.55 -9.97
N GLU A 101 8.16 -16.11 -11.04
CA GLU A 101 8.18 -17.55 -11.31
C GLU A 101 9.59 -18.13 -11.40
N LYS A 102 9.72 -19.44 -11.19
CA LYS A 102 11.03 -20.14 -11.24
C LYS A 102 11.72 -19.99 -12.60
N SER A 103 10.95 -19.96 -13.68
CA SER A 103 11.40 -19.69 -15.06
C SER A 103 11.27 -18.20 -15.43
N GLY A 104 10.95 -17.32 -14.48
CA GLY A 104 10.75 -15.91 -14.70
C GLY A 104 12.03 -15.13 -14.93
N VAL A 105 11.86 -13.87 -15.34
CA VAL A 105 12.97 -12.97 -15.72
C VAL A 105 13.96 -12.77 -14.56
N ILE A 106 13.48 -12.68 -13.31
CA ILE A 106 14.34 -12.46 -12.14
C ILE A 106 15.30 -13.65 -11.94
N ASN A 107 14.76 -14.88 -11.98
CA ASN A 107 15.60 -16.07 -11.89
C ASN A 107 16.51 -16.24 -13.11
N GLY A 108 16.08 -15.82 -14.30
CA GLY A 108 16.94 -15.76 -15.49
C GLY A 108 18.14 -14.84 -15.29
N ILE A 109 17.94 -13.66 -14.69
CA ILE A 109 19.04 -12.73 -14.35
C ILE A 109 19.96 -13.35 -13.27
N LEU A 110 19.40 -13.98 -12.23
CA LEU A 110 20.18 -14.64 -11.18
C LEU A 110 21.08 -15.74 -11.78
N THR A 111 20.52 -16.56 -12.68
CA THR A 111 21.27 -17.61 -13.39
C THR A 111 22.40 -17.02 -14.24
N ALA A 112 22.13 -15.92 -14.97
CA ALA A 112 23.16 -15.24 -15.76
C ALA A 112 24.30 -14.66 -14.89
N LEU A 113 24.00 -14.30 -13.64
CA LEU A 113 24.98 -13.84 -12.64
C LEU A 113 25.62 -14.99 -11.84
N HIS A 114 25.39 -16.25 -12.22
CA HIS A 114 25.86 -17.45 -11.51
C HIS A 114 25.38 -17.55 -10.06
N LEU A 115 24.21 -16.95 -9.75
CA LEU A 115 23.56 -17.04 -8.45
C LEU A 115 22.50 -18.15 -8.45
N PRO A 116 22.26 -18.81 -7.30
CA PRO A 116 21.25 -19.87 -7.21
C PRO A 116 19.85 -19.31 -7.42
N ASN A 117 19.04 -20.07 -8.16
CA ASN A 117 17.62 -19.73 -8.35
C ASN A 117 16.89 -19.70 -7.01
N GLN A 118 16.07 -18.68 -6.83
CA GLN A 118 15.28 -18.47 -5.62
C GLN A 118 13.80 -18.82 -5.87
N ASN A 119 13.16 -19.40 -4.85
CA ASN A 119 11.71 -19.60 -4.87
C ASN A 119 11.06 -18.30 -4.39
N LEU A 120 10.84 -17.36 -5.30
CA LEU A 120 10.33 -16.02 -4.98
C LEU A 120 8.81 -15.99 -4.91
N ILE A 121 8.13 -16.75 -5.79
CA ILE A 121 6.68 -16.86 -5.81
C ILE A 121 6.17 -17.72 -4.65
N ASN A 122 4.92 -17.55 -4.25
CA ASN A 122 4.26 -18.23 -3.13
C ASN A 122 4.99 -17.97 -1.80
N THR A 123 5.42 -16.73 -1.60
CA THR A 123 6.09 -16.28 -0.36
C THR A 123 5.43 -15.01 0.18
N PRO A 124 5.45 -14.81 1.51
CA PRO A 124 5.01 -13.54 2.09
C PRO A 124 5.73 -12.32 1.51
N GLY A 125 7.00 -12.49 1.10
CA GLY A 125 7.78 -11.45 0.45
C GLY A 125 7.22 -11.04 -0.91
N ALA A 126 6.74 -11.98 -1.71
CA ALA A 126 6.10 -11.70 -3.00
C ALA A 126 4.79 -10.91 -2.82
N ILE A 127 3.99 -11.29 -1.80
CA ILE A 127 2.76 -10.58 -1.45
C ILE A 127 3.07 -9.13 -1.06
N ILE A 128 4.04 -8.93 -0.16
CA ILE A 128 4.47 -7.60 0.29
C ILE A 128 4.95 -6.76 -0.90
N LEU A 129 5.78 -7.33 -1.77
CA LEU A 129 6.28 -6.64 -2.97
C LEU A 129 5.14 -6.22 -3.89
N GLY A 130 4.19 -7.11 -4.16
CA GLY A 130 3.00 -6.82 -4.95
C GLY A 130 2.13 -5.74 -4.31
N MET A 131 1.92 -5.77 -2.99
CA MET A 131 1.19 -4.74 -2.25
C MET A 131 1.90 -3.39 -2.32
N VAL A 132 3.21 -3.35 -2.05
CA VAL A 132 4.00 -2.12 -2.09
C VAL A 132 3.95 -1.50 -3.48
N TYR A 133 4.19 -2.28 -4.53
CA TYR A 133 4.12 -1.79 -5.90
C TYR A 133 2.76 -1.19 -6.26
N ASN A 134 1.68 -1.88 -5.88
CA ASN A 134 0.33 -1.44 -6.20
C ASN A 134 -0.11 -0.22 -5.40
N PHE A 135 0.29 -0.10 -4.13
CA PHE A 135 -0.22 0.92 -3.20
C PHE A 135 0.76 2.07 -2.94
N LEU A 136 2.02 1.99 -3.38
CA LEU A 136 3.01 3.07 -3.22
C LEU A 136 2.51 4.45 -3.70
N PRO A 137 1.85 4.59 -4.87
CA PRO A 137 1.32 5.87 -5.32
C PRO A 137 0.31 6.49 -4.35
N PHE A 138 -0.52 5.66 -3.69
CA PHE A 138 -1.51 6.12 -2.72
C PHE A 138 -0.88 6.65 -1.42
N MET A 139 0.35 6.24 -1.12
CA MET A 139 1.13 6.80 -0.01
C MET A 139 1.84 8.09 -0.42
N VAL A 140 2.45 8.11 -1.62
CA VAL A 140 3.23 9.25 -2.11
C VAL A 140 2.37 10.49 -2.29
N LEU A 141 1.21 10.36 -2.94
CA LEU A 141 0.38 11.50 -3.34
C LEU A 141 -0.13 12.35 -2.15
N PRO A 142 -0.71 11.79 -1.08
CA PRO A 142 -1.14 12.58 0.08
C PRO A 142 0.03 13.27 0.78
N ILE A 143 1.15 12.58 0.96
CA ILE A 143 2.36 13.14 1.60
C ILE A 143 2.88 14.29 0.75
N TYR A 144 3.03 14.09 -0.56
CA TYR A 144 3.48 15.11 -1.50
C TYR A 144 2.58 16.35 -1.48
N ASN A 145 1.26 16.15 -1.53
CA ASN A 145 0.29 17.25 -1.51
C ASN A 145 0.39 18.11 -0.24
N VAL A 146 0.60 17.48 0.91
CA VAL A 146 0.78 18.22 2.18
C VAL A 146 2.15 18.92 2.20
N LEU A 147 3.21 18.25 1.78
CA LEU A 147 4.54 18.83 1.70
C LEU A 147 4.57 20.07 0.79
N CYS A 148 3.84 20.07 -0.33
CA CYS A 148 3.75 21.23 -1.23
C CYS A 148 3.03 22.44 -0.62
N LYS A 149 2.21 22.25 0.42
CA LYS A 149 1.53 23.35 1.14
C LYS A 149 2.38 23.99 2.24
N ILE A 150 3.49 23.37 2.61
CA ILE A 150 4.42 23.95 3.61
C ILE A 150 5.11 25.15 2.97
N ASP A 151 5.03 26.31 3.62
CA ASP A 151 5.66 27.54 3.15
C ASP A 151 7.20 27.43 3.19
N ASP A 152 7.85 27.81 2.11
CA ASP A 152 9.31 27.83 2.01
C ASP A 152 9.94 28.82 3.02
N ASN A 153 9.21 29.89 3.40
CA ASN A 153 9.65 30.83 4.43
C ASN A 153 9.82 30.14 5.79
N THR A 154 8.97 29.19 6.15
CA THR A 154 9.10 28.41 7.39
C THR A 154 10.40 27.60 7.40
N ILE A 155 10.76 27.03 6.26
CA ILE A 155 11.98 26.23 6.10
C ILE A 155 13.22 27.13 6.12
N ASN A 156 13.15 28.27 5.45
CA ASN A 156 14.24 29.25 5.43
C ASN A 156 14.48 29.82 6.82
N ALA A 157 13.43 30.22 7.56
CA ALA A 157 13.55 30.69 8.94
C ALA A 157 14.23 29.65 9.85
N ALA A 158 13.91 28.35 9.73
CA ALA A 158 14.60 27.32 10.50
C ALA A 158 16.11 27.26 10.16
N ARG A 159 16.46 27.42 8.88
CA ARG A 159 17.86 27.43 8.42
C ARG A 159 18.61 28.69 8.86
N ASP A 160 17.97 29.84 8.84
CA ASP A 160 18.53 31.08 9.30
C ASP A 160 18.87 31.03 10.82
N LEU A 161 18.11 30.24 11.58
CA LEU A 161 18.39 29.90 12.98
C LEU A 161 19.49 28.82 13.14
N GLY A 162 20.15 28.42 12.05
CA GLY A 162 21.25 27.45 12.07
C GLY A 162 20.84 25.99 12.08
N ALA A 163 19.55 25.64 11.80
CA ALA A 163 19.11 24.27 11.77
C ALA A 163 19.75 23.50 10.60
N SER A 164 20.37 22.36 10.91
CA SER A 164 20.88 21.42 9.91
C SER A 164 19.73 20.80 9.10
N PHE A 165 20.07 20.18 7.95
CA PHE A 165 19.06 19.48 7.13
C PHE A 165 18.26 18.44 7.93
N THR A 166 18.93 17.63 8.76
CA THR A 166 18.28 16.62 9.59
C THR A 166 17.36 17.22 10.63
N GLN A 167 17.79 18.33 11.27
CA GLN A 167 16.95 19.07 12.21
C GLN A 167 15.71 19.66 11.51
N THR A 168 15.90 20.31 10.38
CA THR A 168 14.77 20.83 9.58
C THR A 168 13.82 19.71 9.16
N LEU A 169 14.35 18.53 8.78
CA LEU A 169 13.55 17.37 8.41
C LEU A 169 12.70 16.87 9.58
N LEU A 170 13.31 16.66 10.75
CA LEU A 170 12.65 16.05 11.90
C LEU A 170 11.73 17.01 12.65
N TRP A 171 12.09 18.30 12.73
CA TRP A 171 11.39 19.28 13.55
C TRP A 171 10.44 20.20 12.76
N VAL A 172 10.59 20.27 11.44
CA VAL A 172 9.73 21.11 10.60
C VAL A 172 8.94 20.27 9.60
N TRP A 173 9.64 19.54 8.70
CA TRP A 173 8.98 18.79 7.64
C TRP A 173 8.09 17.67 8.17
N PHE A 174 8.63 16.83 9.04
CA PHE A 174 7.93 15.65 9.54
C PHE A 174 6.66 16.03 10.31
N PRO A 175 6.69 16.92 11.33
CA PRO A 175 5.48 17.29 12.06
C PRO A 175 4.42 17.93 11.16
N LEU A 176 4.81 18.82 10.25
CA LEU A 176 3.88 19.47 9.34
C LEU A 176 3.31 18.53 8.27
N SER A 177 3.98 17.39 7.99
CA SER A 177 3.51 16.38 7.04
C SER A 177 2.65 15.29 7.67
N VAL A 178 2.51 15.23 8.99
CA VAL A 178 1.71 14.21 9.70
C VAL A 178 0.30 14.02 9.12
N PRO A 179 -0.48 15.06 8.77
CA PRO A 179 -1.80 14.86 8.16
C PRO A 179 -1.74 14.10 6.83
N GLY A 180 -0.69 14.34 6.02
CA GLY A 180 -0.46 13.61 4.78
C GLY A 180 -0.04 12.17 5.02
N ILE A 181 0.77 11.92 6.04
CA ILE A 181 1.21 10.58 6.45
C ILE A 181 0.00 9.75 6.91
N ILE A 182 -0.85 10.30 7.77
CA ILE A 182 -2.06 9.62 8.26
C ILE A 182 -2.98 9.27 7.09
N SER A 183 -3.22 10.23 6.18
CA SER A 183 -4.03 9.98 4.98
C SER A 183 -3.43 8.88 4.11
N GLY A 184 -2.12 8.91 3.88
CA GLY A 184 -1.41 7.89 3.10
C GLY A 184 -1.49 6.50 3.75
N ILE A 185 -1.27 6.41 5.07
CA ILE A 185 -1.40 5.15 5.82
C ILE A 185 -2.80 4.58 5.64
N THR A 186 -3.84 5.39 5.81
CA THR A 186 -5.24 4.93 5.66
C THR A 186 -5.51 4.44 4.24
N MET A 187 -5.02 5.17 3.22
CA MET A 187 -5.21 4.81 1.81
C MET A 187 -4.44 3.57 1.38
N VAL A 188 -3.41 3.16 2.10
CA VAL A 188 -2.63 1.94 1.82
C VAL A 188 -3.09 0.78 2.69
N PHE A 189 -3.23 0.98 3.99
CA PHE A 189 -3.50 -0.09 4.95
C PHE A 189 -4.88 -0.74 4.73
N VAL A 190 -5.93 0.06 4.56
CA VAL A 190 -7.29 -0.46 4.40
C VAL A 190 -7.45 -1.32 3.13
N PRO A 191 -7.05 -0.86 1.93
CA PRO A 191 -7.09 -1.72 0.74
C PRO A 191 -6.18 -2.93 0.84
N SER A 192 -5.01 -2.81 1.48
CA SER A 192 -4.08 -3.95 1.67
C SER A 192 -4.72 -5.08 2.47
N LEU A 193 -5.50 -4.76 3.50
CA LEU A 193 -6.25 -5.77 4.27
C LEU A 193 -7.31 -6.49 3.43
N ALA A 194 -7.98 -5.76 2.53
CA ALA A 194 -9.07 -6.29 1.72
C ALA A 194 -8.58 -7.01 0.44
N THR A 195 -7.29 -6.94 0.13
CA THR A 195 -6.75 -7.43 -1.15
C THR A 195 -6.40 -8.92 -1.09
N PHE A 196 -7.42 -9.78 -1.25
CA PHE A 196 -7.21 -11.23 -1.38
C PHE A 196 -6.57 -11.63 -2.73
N VAL A 197 -6.71 -10.81 -3.77
CA VAL A 197 -6.21 -11.12 -5.13
C VAL A 197 -4.69 -11.20 -5.15
N ILE A 198 -3.98 -10.26 -4.53
CA ILE A 198 -2.52 -10.29 -4.45
C ILE A 198 -2.07 -11.51 -3.63
N SER A 199 -2.74 -11.77 -2.51
CA SER A 199 -2.42 -12.94 -1.68
C SER A 199 -2.66 -14.26 -2.41
N ASN A 200 -3.68 -14.35 -3.26
CA ASN A 200 -4.01 -15.58 -3.99
C ASN A 200 -3.11 -15.82 -5.21
N LEU A 201 -2.58 -14.76 -5.84
CA LEU A 201 -1.73 -14.87 -7.04
C LEU A 201 -0.24 -14.97 -6.72
N LEU A 202 0.21 -14.38 -5.62
CA LEU A 202 1.63 -14.27 -5.26
C LEU A 202 2.01 -15.05 -4.00
N GLY A 203 1.00 -15.46 -3.18
CA GLY A 203 1.19 -16.11 -1.89
C GLY A 203 0.97 -17.61 -1.82
#